data_b1796dd96924ed79dc4e95b77edad264
#
_entry.id   b1796dd96924ed79dc4e95b77edad264
#
_cell.length_a   1.000
_cell.length_b   1.000
_cell.length_c   1.000
_cell.angle_alpha   90.00
_cell.angle_beta   90.00
_cell.angle_gamma   90.00
#
_symmetry.space_group_name_H-M   'P 1'
#
loop_
_entity.id
_entity.type
_entity.pdbx_description
1 polymer ?
#
loop_
_entity_poly.entity_id
_entity_poly.type
_entity_poly.pdbx_seq_one_letter_code
_entity_poly.pdbx_strand_id
1 'polypeptide(L)'
;LTARITAAGVECLHAGRRVAAHARSSRVGGYTTLPEHLPAAHRAHREWSPSRLLDWARRIGVSTAEVAERILAQNKHPEHGYRSCLGLLALARRHGAHRLEAACAVALRVGAYRYKTVKTILANKRDQIEPAQDSLWSSPAHENVRGPDYYQ
;
A
#
# COMPACT_ATOMS: atom_id res chain seq x y z
N LEU A 1 14.55 -36.47 -3.86
CA LEU A 1 14.25 -36.05 -5.22
C LEU A 1 15.41 -36.41 -6.13
N THR A 2 15.12 -37.06 -7.26
CA THR A 2 16.12 -37.39 -8.30
C THR A 2 15.85 -36.49 -9.50
N ALA A 3 16.89 -35.86 -10.04
CA ALA A 3 16.78 -35.06 -11.24
C ALA A 3 17.30 -35.86 -12.45
N ARG A 4 16.49 -35.99 -13.48
CA ARG A 4 16.86 -36.54 -14.78
C ARG A 4 17.05 -35.40 -15.77
N ILE A 5 18.28 -35.24 -16.25
CA ILE A 5 18.64 -34.15 -17.16
C ILE A 5 18.76 -34.73 -18.56
N THR A 6 18.05 -34.16 -19.51
CA THR A 6 18.10 -34.47 -20.94
C THR A 6 18.62 -33.27 -21.73
N ALA A 7 18.83 -33.41 -23.03
CA ALA A 7 19.23 -32.29 -23.89
C ALA A 7 18.21 -31.15 -23.88
N ALA A 8 16.91 -31.48 -23.81
CA ALA A 8 15.81 -30.52 -23.94
C ALA A 8 15.19 -30.13 -22.60
N GLY A 9 15.33 -30.91 -21.52
CA GLY A 9 14.62 -30.67 -20.28
C GLY A 9 15.25 -31.28 -19.03
N VAL A 10 14.69 -30.88 -17.90
CA VAL A 10 15.02 -31.41 -16.57
C VAL A 10 13.74 -31.94 -15.95
N GLU A 11 13.72 -33.23 -15.62
CA GLU A 11 12.61 -33.87 -14.93
C GLU A 11 12.97 -34.13 -13.47
N CYS A 12 12.09 -33.75 -12.58
CA CYS A 12 12.21 -34.05 -11.15
C CYS A 12 11.33 -35.23 -10.79
N LEU A 13 11.93 -36.27 -10.20
CA LEU A 13 11.23 -37.49 -9.77
C LEU A 13 11.30 -37.62 -8.24
N HIS A 14 10.19 -38.02 -7.66
CA HIS A 14 10.08 -38.43 -6.26
C HIS A 14 9.50 -39.84 -6.19
N ALA A 15 10.22 -40.76 -5.53
CA ALA A 15 9.84 -42.17 -5.43
C ALA A 15 9.49 -42.79 -6.82
N GLY A 16 10.30 -42.52 -7.85
CA GLY A 16 10.10 -43.00 -9.22
C GLY A 16 9.00 -42.29 -10.01
N ARG A 17 8.25 -41.40 -9.39
CA ARG A 17 7.14 -40.65 -10.04
C ARG A 17 7.60 -39.24 -10.42
N ARG A 18 7.32 -38.82 -11.66
CA ARG A 18 7.62 -37.47 -12.11
C ARG A 18 6.71 -36.45 -11.41
N VAL A 19 7.31 -35.52 -10.66
CA VAL A 19 6.64 -34.45 -9.90
C VAL A 19 6.74 -33.08 -10.58
N ALA A 20 7.77 -32.87 -11.42
CA ALA A 20 7.94 -31.65 -12.17
C ALA A 20 8.77 -31.89 -13.45
N ALA A 21 8.56 -31.07 -14.47
CA ALA A 21 9.37 -31.04 -15.67
C ALA A 21 9.57 -29.55 -16.08
N HIS A 22 10.82 -29.21 -16.45
CA HIS A 22 11.20 -27.89 -16.89
C HIS A 22 11.99 -27.97 -18.18
N ALA A 23 11.81 -27.00 -19.09
CA ALA A 23 12.70 -26.83 -20.21
C ALA A 23 14.12 -26.50 -19.70
N ARG A 24 15.13 -27.12 -20.31
CA ARG A 24 16.52 -26.83 -19.98
C ARG A 24 16.87 -25.43 -20.45
N SER A 25 17.40 -24.61 -19.54
CA SER A 25 17.91 -23.28 -19.85
C SER A 25 19.44 -23.31 -19.87
N SER A 26 20.05 -22.72 -20.89
CA SER A 26 21.49 -22.48 -20.96
C SER A 26 21.96 -21.20 -20.30
N ARG A 27 20.99 -20.38 -19.79
CA ARG A 27 21.29 -19.12 -19.13
C ARG A 27 21.90 -19.36 -17.75
N VAL A 28 23.17 -19.00 -17.59
CA VAL A 28 23.87 -19.08 -16.31
C VAL A 28 23.22 -18.14 -15.29
N GLY A 29 22.95 -18.65 -14.09
CA GLY A 29 22.29 -17.91 -13.02
C GLY A 29 20.78 -17.60 -13.25
N GLY A 30 20.20 -18.16 -14.31
CA GLY A 30 18.77 -18.04 -14.57
C GLY A 30 17.92 -19.01 -13.78
N TYR A 31 16.65 -18.62 -13.53
CA TYR A 31 15.65 -19.48 -12.88
C TYR A 31 14.48 -19.71 -13.83
N THR A 32 14.03 -20.96 -13.92
CA THR A 32 12.79 -21.35 -14.63
C THR A 32 11.82 -21.88 -13.61
N THR A 33 11.02 -20.98 -13.01
CA THR A 33 10.04 -21.35 -12.00
C THR A 33 8.65 -21.36 -12.60
N LEU A 34 7.95 -22.48 -12.54
CA LEU A 34 6.55 -22.58 -12.91
C LEU A 34 5.68 -22.03 -11.77
N PRO A 35 4.69 -21.15 -12.08
CA PRO A 35 3.82 -20.55 -11.04
C PRO A 35 3.10 -21.59 -10.18
N GLU A 36 2.72 -22.71 -10.76
CA GLU A 36 2.04 -23.83 -10.09
C GLU A 36 2.89 -24.52 -9.02
N HIS A 37 4.22 -24.47 -9.15
CA HIS A 37 5.16 -25.03 -8.18
C HIS A 37 5.44 -24.08 -6.99
N LEU A 38 4.96 -22.85 -7.05
CA LEU A 38 5.11 -21.91 -5.96
C LEU A 38 4.08 -22.16 -4.86
N PRO A 39 4.45 -22.04 -3.58
CA PRO A 39 3.49 -21.99 -2.48
C PRO A 39 2.42 -20.91 -2.74
N ALA A 40 1.18 -21.16 -2.28
CA ALA A 40 0.06 -20.25 -2.51
C ALA A 40 0.34 -18.80 -2.10
N ALA A 41 1.07 -18.60 -0.99
CA ALA A 41 1.49 -17.27 -0.53
C ALA A 41 2.44 -16.59 -1.53
N HIS A 42 3.38 -17.32 -2.13
CA HIS A 42 4.31 -16.78 -3.12
C HIS A 42 3.63 -16.51 -4.47
N ARG A 43 2.66 -17.34 -4.87
CA ARG A 43 1.82 -17.08 -6.04
C ARG A 43 1.02 -15.80 -5.88
N ALA A 44 0.34 -15.64 -4.75
CA ALA A 44 -0.39 -14.41 -4.43
C ALA A 44 0.53 -13.18 -4.48
N HIS A 45 1.76 -13.29 -3.98
CA HIS A 45 2.71 -12.17 -4.00
C HIS A 45 3.15 -11.76 -5.41
N ARG A 46 3.30 -12.73 -6.34
CA ARG A 46 3.62 -12.44 -7.77
C ARG A 46 2.45 -11.84 -8.54
N GLU A 47 1.22 -12.08 -8.11
CA GLU A 47 0.01 -11.50 -8.70
C GLU A 47 -0.19 -10.03 -8.29
N TRP A 48 0.47 -9.57 -7.24
CA TRP A 48 0.40 -8.18 -6.81
C TRP A 48 1.31 -7.31 -7.69
N SER A 49 0.69 -6.53 -8.56
CA SER A 49 1.36 -5.46 -9.29
C SER A 49 1.01 -4.11 -8.66
N PRO A 50 1.87 -3.08 -8.80
CA PRO A 50 1.53 -1.73 -8.36
C PRO A 50 0.19 -1.25 -8.89
N SER A 51 -0.09 -1.50 -10.18
CA SER A 51 -1.35 -1.12 -10.83
C SER A 51 -2.56 -1.74 -10.16
N ARG A 52 -2.53 -3.04 -9.85
CA ARG A 52 -3.63 -3.74 -9.20
C ARG A 52 -3.91 -3.21 -7.78
N LEU A 53 -2.85 -2.88 -7.03
CA LEU A 53 -2.98 -2.28 -5.70
C LEU A 53 -3.60 -0.88 -5.78
N LEU A 54 -3.16 -0.08 -6.74
CA LEU A 54 -3.70 1.27 -6.97
C LEU A 54 -5.16 1.22 -7.45
N ASP A 55 -5.50 0.30 -8.34
CA ASP A 55 -6.89 0.10 -8.78
C ASP A 55 -7.81 -0.31 -7.62
N TRP A 56 -7.32 -1.16 -6.71
CA TRP A 56 -8.07 -1.48 -5.51
C TRP A 56 -8.21 -0.26 -4.59
N ALA A 57 -7.14 0.51 -4.39
CA ALA A 57 -7.18 1.74 -3.60
C ALA A 57 -8.16 2.77 -4.17
N ARG A 58 -8.18 2.96 -5.51
CA ARG A 58 -9.13 3.86 -6.21
C ARG A 58 -10.60 3.48 -6.00
N ARG A 59 -10.90 2.18 -5.89
CA ARG A 59 -12.27 1.71 -5.57
C ARG A 59 -12.73 2.07 -4.16
N ILE A 60 -11.80 2.33 -3.25
CA ILE A 60 -12.08 2.79 -1.89
C ILE A 60 -12.26 4.30 -1.88
N GLY A 61 -11.32 5.04 -2.49
CA GLY A 61 -11.39 6.48 -2.62
C GLY A 61 -10.10 7.10 -3.14
N VAL A 62 -10.18 8.38 -3.49
CA VAL A 62 -9.07 9.16 -4.10
C VAL A 62 -7.91 9.33 -3.12
N SER A 63 -8.20 9.71 -1.88
CA SER A 63 -7.16 9.90 -0.84
C SER A 63 -6.46 8.59 -0.49
N THR A 64 -7.20 7.47 -0.48
CA THR A 64 -6.63 6.14 -0.27
C THR A 64 -5.69 5.76 -1.41
N ALA A 65 -6.06 6.06 -2.65
CA ALA A 65 -5.22 5.82 -3.82
C ALA A 65 -3.93 6.65 -3.77
N GLU A 66 -4.03 7.93 -3.42
CA GLU A 66 -2.88 8.83 -3.31
C GLU A 66 -1.91 8.38 -2.19
N VAL A 67 -2.42 7.99 -1.03
CA VAL A 67 -1.59 7.43 0.04
C VAL A 67 -0.91 6.14 -0.40
N ALA A 68 -1.61 5.25 -1.09
CA ALA A 68 -1.03 4.01 -1.61
C ALA A 68 0.08 4.29 -2.63
N GLU A 69 -0.14 5.23 -3.55
CA GLU A 69 0.86 5.66 -4.55
C GLU A 69 2.12 6.21 -3.87
N ARG A 70 1.96 7.08 -2.88
CA ARG A 70 3.09 7.64 -2.12
C ARG A 70 3.85 6.57 -1.34
N ILE A 71 3.16 5.57 -0.76
CA ILE A 71 3.81 4.43 -0.10
C ILE A 71 4.66 3.63 -1.10
N LEU A 72 4.17 3.40 -2.31
CA LEU A 72 4.91 2.69 -3.35
C LEU A 72 6.11 3.51 -3.85
N ALA A 73 5.93 4.82 -4.04
CA ALA A 73 6.97 5.72 -4.53
C ALA A 73 8.11 5.96 -3.53
N GLN A 74 7.85 5.86 -2.23
CA GLN A 74 8.88 6.03 -1.18
C GLN A 74 9.94 4.92 -1.18
N ASN A 75 9.70 3.80 -1.82
CA ASN A 75 10.60 2.66 -1.83
C ASN A 75 11.33 2.57 -3.17
N LYS A 76 12.67 2.35 -3.13
CA LYS A 76 13.49 2.10 -4.32
C LYS A 76 12.91 0.98 -5.21
N HIS A 77 12.30 -0.03 -4.57
CA HIS A 77 11.61 -1.13 -5.22
C HIS A 77 10.15 -1.13 -4.75
N PRO A 78 9.17 -1.01 -5.68
CA PRO A 78 7.75 -1.00 -5.33
C PRO A 78 7.30 -2.18 -4.48
N GLU A 79 7.96 -3.33 -4.65
CA GLU A 79 7.68 -4.57 -3.89
C GLU A 79 7.82 -4.40 -2.37
N HIS A 80 8.72 -3.53 -1.90
CA HIS A 80 8.87 -3.23 -0.48
C HIS A 80 7.64 -2.49 0.09
N GLY A 81 6.94 -1.74 -0.77
CA GLY A 81 5.71 -1.05 -0.43
C GLY A 81 4.46 -1.95 -0.37
N TYR A 82 4.49 -3.12 -1.04
CA TYR A 82 3.29 -3.97 -1.19
C TYR A 82 2.69 -4.39 0.14
N ARG A 83 3.49 -4.83 1.10
CA ARG A 83 3.00 -5.23 2.42
C ARG A 83 2.30 -4.07 3.15
N SER A 84 2.84 -2.86 3.03
CA SER A 84 2.26 -1.65 3.62
C SER A 84 0.95 -1.26 2.93
N CYS A 85 0.90 -1.34 1.60
CA CYS A 85 -0.33 -1.09 0.83
C CYS A 85 -1.41 -2.13 1.12
N LEU A 86 -1.07 -3.42 1.16
CA LEU A 86 -2.01 -4.47 1.52
C LEU A 86 -2.55 -4.28 2.93
N GLY A 87 -1.68 -3.92 3.89
CA GLY A 87 -2.07 -3.56 5.25
C GLY A 87 -3.05 -2.38 5.27
N LEU A 88 -2.77 -1.33 4.50
CA LEU A 88 -3.64 -0.16 4.35
C LEU A 88 -5.02 -0.56 3.82
N LEU A 89 -5.06 -1.29 2.72
CA LEU A 89 -6.32 -1.73 2.08
C LEU A 89 -7.12 -2.69 2.97
N ALA A 90 -6.44 -3.52 3.78
CA ALA A 90 -7.10 -4.39 4.75
C ALA A 90 -7.83 -3.62 5.87
N LEU A 91 -7.42 -2.38 6.17
CA LEU A 91 -8.12 -1.53 7.16
C LEU A 91 -9.56 -1.20 6.72
N ALA A 92 -9.83 -1.16 5.40
CA ALA A 92 -11.18 -0.96 4.87
C ALA A 92 -12.16 -2.04 5.35
N ARG A 93 -11.69 -3.29 5.49
CA ARG A 93 -12.53 -4.40 5.99
C ARG A 93 -12.87 -4.25 7.47
N ARG A 94 -11.99 -3.63 8.27
CA ARG A 94 -12.18 -3.49 9.73
C ARG A 94 -12.94 -2.22 10.10
N HIS A 95 -12.70 -1.13 9.38
CA HIS A 95 -13.22 0.20 9.73
C HIS A 95 -14.23 0.74 8.74
N GLY A 96 -14.40 0.09 7.58
CA GLY A 96 -15.20 0.57 6.46
C GLY A 96 -14.41 1.43 5.48
N ALA A 97 -14.84 1.44 4.22
CA ALA A 97 -14.18 2.19 3.14
C ALA A 97 -14.20 3.70 3.40
N HIS A 98 -15.36 4.23 3.81
CA HIS A 98 -15.54 5.66 4.08
C HIS A 98 -14.59 6.18 5.17
N ARG A 99 -14.46 5.45 6.29
CA ARG A 99 -13.56 5.83 7.37
C ARG A 99 -12.10 5.75 6.97
N LEU A 100 -11.72 4.74 6.17
CA LEU A 100 -10.37 4.66 5.64
C LEU A 100 -10.06 5.85 4.73
N GLU A 101 -10.98 6.23 3.86
CA GLU A 101 -10.82 7.37 2.96
C GLU A 101 -10.64 8.67 3.77
N ALA A 102 -11.49 8.91 4.78
CA ALA A 102 -11.35 10.07 5.67
C ALA A 102 -10.00 10.08 6.42
N ALA A 103 -9.55 8.92 6.92
CA ALA A 103 -8.27 8.80 7.60
C ALA A 103 -7.08 9.06 6.64
N CYS A 104 -7.18 8.61 5.40
CA CYS A 104 -6.18 8.89 4.37
C CYS A 104 -6.14 10.38 4.02
N ALA A 105 -7.30 11.06 3.92
CA ALA A 105 -7.38 12.50 3.71
C ALA A 105 -6.68 13.28 4.85
N VAL A 106 -6.90 12.86 6.11
CA VAL A 106 -6.18 13.43 7.27
C VAL A 106 -4.68 13.20 7.15
N ALA A 107 -4.25 11.97 6.80
CA ALA A 107 -2.84 11.62 6.65
C ALA A 107 -2.14 12.46 5.56
N LEU A 108 -2.84 12.73 4.46
CA LEU A 108 -2.36 13.59 3.36
C LEU A 108 -2.16 15.04 3.82
N ARG A 109 -3.11 15.61 4.57
CA ARG A 109 -3.00 16.97 5.12
C ARG A 109 -1.80 17.13 6.06
N VAL A 110 -1.53 16.09 6.87
CA VAL A 110 -0.40 16.09 7.84
C VAL A 110 0.93 15.71 7.18
N GLY A 111 0.94 15.32 5.90
CA GLY A 111 2.15 14.92 5.19
C GLY A 111 2.74 13.57 5.64
N ALA A 112 1.96 12.72 6.30
CA ALA A 112 2.43 11.48 6.92
C ALA A 112 1.82 10.22 6.27
N TYR A 113 2.39 9.79 5.16
CA TYR A 113 1.88 8.74 4.27
C TYR A 113 2.31 7.32 4.67
N ARG A 114 2.23 6.94 5.94
CA ARG A 114 2.63 5.61 6.40
C ARG A 114 1.42 4.82 6.88
N TYR A 115 1.44 3.52 6.63
CA TYR A 115 0.44 2.59 7.17
C TYR A 115 0.18 2.80 8.67
N LYS A 116 1.27 2.93 9.46
CA LYS A 116 1.15 3.14 10.92
C LYS A 116 0.37 4.41 11.25
N THR A 117 0.59 5.51 10.52
CA THR A 117 -0.10 6.78 10.73
C THR A 117 -1.60 6.63 10.49
N VAL A 118 -2.00 6.07 9.35
CA VAL A 118 -3.41 5.86 9.02
C VAL A 118 -4.08 4.95 10.06
N LYS A 119 -3.41 3.87 10.47
CA LYS A 119 -3.89 2.98 11.54
C LYS A 119 -4.11 3.72 12.86
N THR A 120 -3.20 4.63 13.24
CA THR A 120 -3.32 5.44 14.46
C THR A 120 -4.46 6.45 14.36
N ILE A 121 -4.65 7.10 13.20
CA ILE A 121 -5.76 8.02 12.95
C ILE A 121 -7.10 7.30 13.14
N LEU A 122 -7.25 6.09 12.56
CA LEU A 122 -8.45 5.27 12.70
C LEU A 122 -8.69 4.80 14.14
N ALA A 123 -7.62 4.37 14.83
CA ALA A 123 -7.71 3.91 16.22
C ALA A 123 -8.17 5.03 17.17
N ASN A 124 -7.65 6.24 16.95
CA ASN A 124 -7.96 7.43 17.76
C ASN A 124 -9.21 8.20 17.26
N LYS A 125 -9.93 7.65 16.27
CA LYS A 125 -11.12 8.26 15.65
C LYS A 125 -10.90 9.69 15.11
N ARG A 126 -9.67 10.05 14.79
CA ARG A 126 -9.31 11.37 14.25
C ARG A 126 -9.82 11.58 12.81
N ASP A 127 -10.21 10.51 12.14
CA ASP A 127 -10.93 10.51 10.86
C ASP A 127 -12.36 11.10 10.96
N GLN A 128 -12.93 11.16 12.18
CA GLN A 128 -14.29 11.65 12.45
C GLN A 128 -14.30 13.08 13.00
N ILE A 129 -13.14 13.64 13.31
CA ILE A 129 -13.02 15.02 13.77
C ILE A 129 -12.98 15.90 12.54
N GLU A 130 -14.04 16.68 12.30
CA GLU A 130 -13.99 17.77 11.34
C GLU A 130 -12.82 18.69 11.73
N PRO A 131 -11.99 19.11 10.76
CA PRO A 131 -10.99 20.12 11.07
C PRO A 131 -11.76 21.33 11.56
N ALA A 132 -11.54 21.70 12.82
CA ALA A 132 -11.92 23.02 13.26
C ALA A 132 -11.37 23.98 12.20
N GLN A 133 -12.27 24.67 11.50
CA GLN A 133 -11.86 25.82 10.70
C GLN A 133 -11.37 26.83 11.75
N ASP A 134 -10.10 26.74 12.11
CA ASP A 134 -9.43 27.89 12.67
C ASP A 134 -9.55 28.98 11.62
N SER A 135 -10.57 29.81 11.78
CA SER A 135 -10.62 31.09 11.15
C SER A 135 -9.47 31.90 11.77
N LEU A 136 -8.26 31.70 11.22
CA LEU A 136 -7.06 32.49 11.55
C LEU A 136 -7.31 34.01 11.44
N TRP A 137 -8.52 34.39 11.05
CA TRP A 137 -8.95 35.77 10.77
C TRP A 137 -10.10 36.26 11.64
N SER A 138 -10.64 35.46 12.56
CA SER A 138 -11.46 36.00 13.63
C SER A 138 -10.51 36.57 14.69
N SER A 139 -9.98 37.76 14.46
CA SER A 139 -9.42 38.54 15.55
C SER A 139 -10.51 38.66 16.61
N PRO A 140 -10.28 38.14 17.84
CA PRO A 140 -11.20 38.43 18.91
C PRO A 140 -11.34 39.95 19.00
N ALA A 141 -12.58 40.42 19.02
CA ALA A 141 -12.84 41.84 19.28
C ALA A 141 -12.28 42.16 20.67
N HIS A 142 -11.08 42.70 20.68
CA HIS A 142 -10.38 43.08 21.89
C HIS A 142 -10.61 44.58 22.09
N GLU A 143 -11.13 45.03 23.25
CA GLU A 143 -11.34 46.43 23.59
C GLU A 143 -10.07 47.29 23.49
N ASN A 144 -8.90 46.65 23.40
CA ASN A 144 -7.59 47.29 23.28
C ASN A 144 -7.06 47.41 21.85
N VAL A 145 -7.80 47.05 20.81
CA VAL A 145 -7.41 47.28 19.42
C VAL A 145 -7.78 48.74 19.09
N ARG A 146 -6.79 49.62 19.18
CA ARG A 146 -6.91 51.00 18.73
C ARG A 146 -7.13 51.04 17.24
N GLY A 147 -8.33 51.47 16.84
CA GLY A 147 -8.71 51.57 15.44
C GLY A 147 -7.87 52.61 14.69
N PRO A 148 -7.98 52.68 13.33
CA PRO A 148 -7.23 53.62 12.49
C PRO A 148 -7.45 55.08 12.88
N ASP A 149 -8.53 55.44 13.55
CA ASP A 149 -8.90 56.79 13.98
C ASP A 149 -8.10 57.29 15.24
N TYR A 150 -7.29 56.44 15.84
CA TYR A 150 -6.49 56.81 16.99
C TYR A 150 -5.21 57.57 16.64
N TYR A 151 -4.80 57.59 15.37
CA TYR A 151 -3.57 58.18 14.86
C TYR A 151 -3.77 59.47 14.03
N GLN A 152 -4.93 60.11 14.15
CA GLN A 152 -5.17 61.42 13.57
C GLN A 152 -4.76 62.55 14.53
#